data_93cfec04adf72c8b3e01c65c541550c2
#
_entry.id   93cfec04adf72c8b3e01c65c541550c2
#
_cell.length_a   1.000
_cell.length_b   1.000
_cell.length_c   1.000
_cell.angle_alpha   90.00
_cell.angle_beta   90.00
_cell.angle_gamma   90.00
#
_symmetry.space_group_name_H-M   'P 1'
#
loop_
_entity.id
_entity.type
_entity.pdbx_description
1 polymer ?
#
loop_
_entity_poly.entity_id
_entity_poly.type
_entity_poly.pdbx_seq_one_letter_code
_entity_poly.pdbx_strand_id
1 'polypeptide(L)'
;MSMINDIIKSAVNNVQSNKKEFNAEEWGKGKQQDREFAYNTQDEMATKITESGELYKTYLNVQSKFPTYSVGNALLVTAQNPKATQLKDAEGWKKDNINFAGKPNKIIILEQGDIYERDDGTEAQSYNPKNVYDISDMRVKRQLNTVPFSKESIMKSILSISPVEVRPV
;
A
#
# COMPACT_ATOMS: atom_id res chain seq x y z
N MET A 1 23.42 48.70 2.35
CA MET A 1 22.92 47.64 1.38
C MET A 1 23.61 46.27 1.58
N SER A 2 24.48 46.09 2.54
CA SER A 2 25.25 44.84 2.80
C SER A 2 24.44 43.77 3.56
N MET A 3 23.74 44.14 4.66
CA MET A 3 23.06 43.19 5.56
C MET A 3 21.97 42.30 4.89
N ILE A 4 21.22 42.84 3.93
CA ILE A 4 20.15 42.07 3.27
C ILE A 4 20.74 40.98 2.38
N ASN A 5 21.85 41.28 1.69
CA ASN A 5 22.52 40.28 0.88
C ASN A 5 23.17 39.17 1.70
N ASP A 6 23.61 39.45 2.91
CA ASP A 6 24.20 38.46 3.80
C ASP A 6 23.11 37.56 4.43
N ILE A 7 21.94 38.12 4.73
CA ILE A 7 20.77 37.35 5.17
C ILE A 7 20.25 36.43 4.06
N ILE A 8 20.18 36.94 2.82
CA ILE A 8 19.74 36.12 1.66
C ILE A 8 20.76 35.02 1.37
N LYS A 9 22.06 35.29 1.42
CA LYS A 9 23.11 34.27 1.25
C LYS A 9 23.07 33.21 2.35
N SER A 10 22.88 33.59 3.61
CA SER A 10 22.76 32.64 4.71
C SER A 10 21.49 31.81 4.62
N ALA A 11 20.37 32.38 4.17
CA ALA A 11 19.13 31.64 3.93
C ALA A 11 19.24 30.66 2.74
N VAL A 12 19.90 31.06 1.64
CA VAL A 12 20.14 30.20 0.48
C VAL A 12 21.09 29.06 0.84
N ASN A 13 22.15 29.32 1.60
CA ASN A 13 23.09 28.28 2.06
C ASN A 13 22.41 27.28 3.04
N ASN A 14 21.52 27.74 3.92
CA ASN A 14 20.74 26.86 4.79
C ASN A 14 19.74 25.99 4.05
N VAL A 15 19.19 26.45 2.93
CA VAL A 15 18.28 25.65 2.08
C VAL A 15 19.06 24.62 1.27
N GLN A 16 20.30 24.92 0.86
CA GLN A 16 21.16 23.96 0.13
C GLN A 16 21.77 22.89 1.04
N SER A 17 22.05 23.19 2.32
CA SER A 17 22.64 22.22 3.26
C SER A 17 21.68 21.13 3.74
N ASN A 18 20.37 21.24 3.48
CA ASN A 18 19.35 20.24 3.88
C ASN A 18 18.93 19.26 2.79
N LYS A 19 19.48 19.33 1.58
CA LYS A 19 19.32 18.26 0.60
C LYS A 19 20.37 17.19 0.90
N LYS A 20 19.99 16.14 1.67
CA LYS A 20 20.77 14.89 1.70
C LYS A 20 21.03 14.49 0.25
N GLU A 21 22.30 14.41 -0.16
CA GLU A 21 22.66 13.85 -1.45
C GLU A 21 22.11 12.42 -1.55
N PHE A 22 21.51 12.10 -2.71
CA PHE A 22 20.99 10.78 -2.95
C PHE A 22 22.15 9.77 -3.00
N ASN A 23 22.17 8.88 -2.04
CA ASN A 23 23.13 7.79 -1.98
C ASN A 23 22.51 6.51 -2.59
N ALA A 24 22.90 6.22 -3.83
CA ALA A 24 22.38 5.08 -4.58
C ALA A 24 22.69 3.74 -3.90
N GLU A 25 23.85 3.60 -3.25
CA GLU A 25 24.25 2.39 -2.53
C GLU A 25 23.38 2.16 -1.29
N GLU A 26 23.17 3.20 -0.48
CA GLU A 26 22.31 3.13 0.70
C GLU A 26 20.86 2.83 0.31
N TRP A 27 20.38 3.45 -0.76
CA TRP A 27 19.06 3.17 -1.32
C TRP A 27 18.93 1.72 -1.80
N GLY A 28 19.93 1.19 -2.51
CA GLY A 28 19.95 -0.19 -2.97
C GLY A 28 19.95 -1.20 -1.82
N LYS A 29 20.74 -0.96 -0.77
CA LYS A 29 20.74 -1.77 0.46
C LYS A 29 19.38 -1.76 1.14
N GLY A 30 18.76 -0.59 1.25
CA GLY A 30 17.40 -0.47 1.82
C GLY A 30 16.35 -1.24 1.03
N LYS A 31 16.40 -1.19 -0.30
CA LYS A 31 15.52 -1.98 -1.18
C LYS A 31 15.73 -3.48 -1.03
N GLN A 32 16.97 -3.92 -0.88
CA GLN A 32 17.28 -5.33 -0.65
C GLN A 32 16.72 -5.81 0.69
N GLN A 33 16.89 -5.03 1.76
CA GLN A 33 16.33 -5.32 3.08
C GLN A 33 14.80 -5.37 3.06
N ASP A 34 14.14 -4.43 2.38
CA ASP A 34 12.67 -4.42 2.24
C ASP A 34 12.19 -5.67 1.47
N ARG A 35 12.96 -6.15 0.48
CA ARG A 35 12.66 -7.37 -0.28
C ARG A 35 12.79 -8.63 0.58
N GLU A 36 13.89 -8.76 1.32
CA GLU A 36 14.13 -9.87 2.23
C GLU A 36 13.06 -9.92 3.33
N PHE A 37 12.73 -8.77 3.91
CA PHE A 37 11.63 -8.65 4.86
C PHE A 37 10.31 -9.13 4.27
N ALA A 38 9.98 -8.74 3.03
CA ALA A 38 8.72 -9.13 2.40
C ALA A 38 8.64 -10.65 2.19
N TYR A 39 9.67 -11.29 1.64
CA TYR A 39 9.66 -12.73 1.42
C TYR A 39 9.62 -13.51 2.73
N ASN A 40 10.45 -13.17 3.71
CA ASN A 40 10.45 -13.82 5.02
C ASN A 40 9.09 -13.70 5.71
N THR A 41 8.47 -12.50 5.65
CA THR A 41 7.15 -12.26 6.23
C THR A 41 6.06 -13.07 5.52
N GLN A 42 6.11 -13.21 4.19
CA GLN A 42 5.18 -14.06 3.45
C GLN A 42 5.27 -15.53 3.89
N ASP A 43 6.49 -16.07 3.96
CA ASP A 43 6.73 -17.47 4.33
C ASP A 43 6.29 -17.76 5.76
N GLU A 44 6.63 -16.86 6.70
CA GLU A 44 6.18 -16.97 8.08
C GLU A 44 4.65 -16.92 8.19
N MET A 45 4.00 -15.97 7.50
CA MET A 45 2.56 -15.84 7.55
C MET A 45 1.85 -17.01 6.88
N ALA A 46 2.37 -17.52 5.76
CA ALA A 46 1.85 -18.73 5.11
C ALA A 46 1.85 -19.93 6.06
N THR A 47 2.88 -20.08 6.87
CA THR A 47 2.94 -21.13 7.91
C THR A 47 1.95 -20.86 9.04
N LYS A 48 1.97 -19.65 9.63
CA LYS A 48 1.13 -19.29 10.77
C LYS A 48 -0.38 -19.40 10.51
N ILE A 49 -0.84 -19.07 9.30
CA ILE A 49 -2.27 -19.17 8.96
C ILE A 49 -2.76 -20.62 8.88
N THR A 50 -1.88 -21.58 8.64
CA THR A 50 -2.24 -23.00 8.67
C THR A 50 -2.38 -23.54 10.10
N GLU A 51 -1.74 -22.91 11.06
CA GLU A 51 -1.72 -23.29 12.45
C GLU A 51 -2.81 -22.61 13.30
N SER A 52 -3.36 -21.47 12.81
CA SER A 52 -4.32 -20.66 13.57
C SER A 52 -5.55 -20.30 12.74
N GLY A 53 -6.70 -20.89 13.09
CA GLY A 53 -7.98 -20.56 12.44
C GLY A 53 -8.40 -19.09 12.60
N GLU A 54 -8.05 -18.42 13.71
CA GLU A 54 -8.32 -16.99 13.91
C GLU A 54 -7.45 -16.12 12.98
N LEU A 55 -6.19 -16.49 12.81
CA LEU A 55 -5.30 -15.80 11.89
C LEU A 55 -5.72 -16.02 10.44
N TYR A 56 -6.18 -17.22 10.11
CA TYR A 56 -6.74 -17.51 8.79
C TYR A 56 -7.99 -16.68 8.50
N LYS A 57 -8.92 -16.53 9.45
CA LYS A 57 -10.07 -15.63 9.31
C LYS A 57 -9.65 -14.17 9.11
N THR A 58 -8.62 -13.73 9.84
CA THR A 58 -8.05 -12.38 9.69
C THR A 58 -7.49 -12.17 8.29
N TYR A 59 -6.74 -13.14 7.77
CA TYR A 59 -6.24 -13.13 6.40
C TYR A 59 -7.39 -13.04 5.38
N LEU A 60 -8.44 -13.86 5.51
CA LEU A 60 -9.61 -13.82 4.61
C LEU A 60 -10.31 -12.46 4.65
N ASN A 61 -10.41 -11.84 5.82
CA ASN A 61 -10.97 -10.50 5.97
C ASN A 61 -10.11 -9.44 5.24
N VAL A 62 -8.78 -9.53 5.34
CA VAL A 62 -7.87 -8.67 4.60
C VAL A 62 -8.00 -8.91 3.10
N GLN A 63 -7.96 -10.16 2.65
CA GLN A 63 -8.07 -10.51 1.23
C GLN A 63 -9.38 -10.00 0.62
N SER A 64 -10.49 -10.04 1.37
CA SER A 64 -11.79 -9.54 0.92
C SER A 64 -11.82 -8.03 0.71
N LYS A 65 -11.01 -7.27 1.44
CA LYS A 65 -10.87 -5.80 1.28
C LYS A 65 -9.97 -5.42 0.11
N PHE A 66 -9.02 -6.30 -0.23
CA PHE A 66 -8.04 -6.08 -1.29
C PHE A 66 -8.11 -7.20 -2.36
N PRO A 67 -9.24 -7.32 -3.09
CA PRO A 67 -9.48 -8.44 -4.01
C PRO A 67 -8.51 -8.48 -5.20
N THR A 68 -7.84 -7.36 -5.51
CA THR A 68 -6.84 -7.26 -6.58
C THR A 68 -5.43 -7.62 -6.12
N TYR A 69 -5.20 -7.80 -4.82
CA TYR A 69 -3.90 -8.18 -4.30
C TYR A 69 -3.69 -9.68 -4.47
N SER A 70 -2.45 -10.06 -4.78
CA SER A 70 -2.04 -11.46 -4.74
C SER A 70 -2.13 -12.00 -3.31
N VAL A 71 -2.22 -13.33 -3.19
CA VAL A 71 -2.16 -14.02 -1.88
C VAL A 71 -0.98 -13.54 -1.04
N GLY A 72 0.23 -13.46 -1.66
CA GLY A 72 1.43 -12.98 -0.98
C GLY A 72 1.30 -11.56 -0.45
N ASN A 73 0.71 -10.65 -1.22
CA ASN A 73 0.49 -9.28 -0.75
C ASN A 73 -0.58 -9.20 0.34
N ALA A 74 -1.63 -10.01 0.28
CA ALA A 74 -2.61 -10.08 1.36
C ALA A 74 -2.01 -10.63 2.66
N LEU A 75 -1.08 -11.60 2.58
CA LEU A 75 -0.30 -12.07 3.72
C LEU A 75 0.57 -10.96 4.32
N LEU A 76 1.26 -10.19 3.47
CA LEU A 76 2.06 -9.04 3.90
C LEU A 76 1.22 -7.98 4.62
N VAL A 77 0.04 -7.64 4.09
CA VAL A 77 -0.87 -6.69 4.74
C VAL A 77 -1.39 -7.27 6.06
N THR A 78 -1.75 -8.56 6.09
CA THR A 78 -2.23 -9.22 7.31
C THR A 78 -1.18 -9.17 8.42
N ALA A 79 0.09 -9.39 8.09
CA ALA A 79 1.19 -9.33 9.06
C ALA A 79 1.45 -7.92 9.59
N GLN A 80 1.41 -6.91 8.71
CA GLN A 80 1.85 -5.55 9.03
C GLN A 80 0.71 -4.66 9.53
N ASN A 81 -0.49 -4.78 8.95
CA ASN A 81 -1.68 -4.04 9.37
C ASN A 81 -2.98 -4.77 9.01
N PRO A 82 -3.46 -5.71 9.83
CA PRO A 82 -4.69 -6.47 9.57
C PRO A 82 -5.96 -5.61 9.58
N LYS A 83 -5.86 -4.37 10.09
CA LYS A 83 -6.98 -3.40 10.13
C LYS A 83 -7.02 -2.50 8.90
N ALA A 84 -6.04 -2.59 8.00
CA ALA A 84 -6.00 -1.78 6.80
C ALA A 84 -7.32 -1.84 6.02
N THR A 85 -7.72 -0.70 5.46
CA THR A 85 -8.98 -0.57 4.72
C THR A 85 -8.79 -0.03 3.32
N GLN A 86 -7.85 0.86 3.10
CA GLN A 86 -7.53 1.40 1.79
C GLN A 86 -6.05 1.74 1.71
N LEU A 87 -5.34 1.08 0.82
CA LEU A 87 -3.90 1.22 0.65
C LEU A 87 -3.56 1.90 -0.67
N LYS A 88 -2.70 2.91 -0.60
CA LYS A 88 -2.06 3.55 -1.76
C LYS A 88 -0.62 3.92 -1.42
N ASP A 89 0.19 4.07 -2.45
CA ASP A 89 1.50 4.70 -2.31
C ASP A 89 1.38 6.22 -2.08
N ALA A 90 2.47 6.86 -1.73
CA ALA A 90 2.48 8.29 -1.42
C ALA A 90 2.03 9.16 -2.62
N GLU A 91 2.37 8.75 -3.84
CA GLU A 91 1.95 9.45 -5.05
C GLU A 91 0.45 9.28 -5.32
N GLY A 92 -0.09 8.10 -5.10
CA GLY A 92 -1.52 7.82 -5.20
C GLY A 92 -2.34 8.68 -4.25
N TRP A 93 -1.92 8.80 -2.98
CA TRP A 93 -2.56 9.68 -2.02
C TRP A 93 -2.45 11.16 -2.42
N LYS A 94 -1.28 11.58 -2.92
CA LYS A 94 -1.07 12.94 -3.40
C LYS A 94 -1.97 13.28 -4.61
N LYS A 95 -2.18 12.35 -5.53
CA LYS A 95 -3.11 12.51 -6.67
C LYS A 95 -4.55 12.73 -6.21
N ASP A 96 -4.93 12.09 -5.11
CA ASP A 96 -6.26 12.29 -4.50
C ASP A 96 -6.36 13.57 -3.65
N ASN A 97 -5.30 14.40 -3.60
CA ASN A 97 -5.19 15.58 -2.73
C ASN A 97 -5.30 15.24 -1.22
N ILE A 98 -4.87 14.04 -0.84
CA ILE A 98 -4.85 13.57 0.54
C ILE A 98 -3.39 13.57 1.02
N ASN A 99 -3.15 14.17 2.19
CA ASN A 99 -1.82 14.27 2.79
C ASN A 99 -1.73 13.45 4.07
N PHE A 100 -0.51 13.09 4.47
CA PHE A 100 -0.25 12.43 5.73
C PHE A 100 -0.66 13.28 6.93
N ALA A 101 -1.23 12.64 7.95
CA ALA A 101 -1.59 13.29 9.21
C ALA A 101 -0.37 13.50 10.14
N GLY A 102 0.68 12.74 9.93
CA GLY A 102 1.92 12.74 10.69
C GLY A 102 2.95 11.82 10.04
N LYS A 103 3.74 11.07 10.84
CA LYS A 103 4.62 10.02 10.34
C LYS A 103 3.77 8.77 10.03
N PRO A 104 3.60 8.38 8.77
CA PRO A 104 2.74 7.25 8.41
C PRO A 104 3.42 5.90 8.73
N ASN A 105 2.59 4.88 8.96
CA ASN A 105 3.06 3.51 9.08
C ASN A 105 3.29 2.91 7.69
N LYS A 106 4.53 2.61 7.38
CA LYS A 106 4.93 1.99 6.13
C LYS A 106 4.47 0.52 6.11
N ILE A 107 3.74 0.14 5.07
CA ILE A 107 3.41 -1.25 4.76
C ILE A 107 4.15 -1.62 3.48
N ILE A 108 4.92 -2.71 3.50
CA ILE A 108 5.69 -3.18 2.35
C ILE A 108 4.86 -4.25 1.64
N ILE A 109 4.65 -4.05 0.34
CA ILE A 109 4.07 -5.03 -0.58
C ILE A 109 5.06 -5.32 -1.71
N LEU A 110 4.80 -6.35 -2.50
CA LEU A 110 5.57 -6.67 -3.69
C LEU A 110 4.78 -6.31 -4.94
N GLU A 111 5.37 -5.52 -5.82
CA GLU A 111 4.82 -5.18 -7.13
C GLU A 111 5.65 -5.88 -8.22
N GLN A 112 5.00 -6.25 -9.32
CA GLN A 112 5.67 -6.85 -10.46
C GLN A 112 6.70 -5.87 -11.04
N GLY A 113 7.91 -6.36 -11.24
CA GLY A 113 8.99 -5.67 -11.93
C GLY A 113 9.18 -6.20 -13.35
N ASP A 114 10.41 -6.22 -13.82
CA ASP A 114 10.74 -6.69 -15.15
C ASP A 114 10.80 -8.22 -15.24
N ILE A 115 10.49 -8.76 -16.41
CA ILE A 115 10.78 -10.15 -16.74
C ILE A 115 12.29 -10.25 -17.03
N TYR A 116 12.92 -11.27 -16.48
CA TYR A 116 14.33 -11.57 -16.72
C TYR A 116 14.54 -13.04 -17.08
N GLU A 117 15.58 -13.31 -17.82
CA GLU A 117 15.98 -14.67 -18.15
C GLU A 117 16.93 -15.22 -17.08
N ARG A 118 16.65 -16.43 -16.60
CA ARG A 118 17.54 -17.17 -15.68
C ARG A 118 18.68 -17.81 -16.45
N ASP A 119 19.70 -18.26 -15.70
CA ASP A 119 20.87 -18.95 -16.26
C ASP A 119 20.53 -20.25 -17.02
N ASP A 120 19.36 -20.84 -16.73
CA ASP A 120 18.81 -22.03 -17.40
C ASP A 120 17.99 -21.71 -18.66
N GLY A 121 17.93 -20.44 -19.08
CA GLY A 121 17.17 -19.97 -20.24
C GLY A 121 15.67 -19.83 -19.98
N THR A 122 15.17 -19.99 -18.75
CA THR A 122 13.76 -19.78 -18.42
C THR A 122 13.48 -18.34 -18.06
N GLU A 123 12.33 -17.82 -18.50
CA GLU A 123 11.86 -16.48 -18.07
C GLU A 123 11.34 -16.50 -16.64
N ALA A 124 11.62 -15.46 -15.89
CA ALA A 124 11.14 -15.24 -14.55
C ALA A 124 10.66 -13.80 -14.34
N GLN A 125 9.65 -13.63 -13.48
CA GLN A 125 9.14 -12.33 -13.08
C GLN A 125 9.89 -11.84 -11.86
N SER A 126 10.46 -10.64 -11.93
CA SER A 126 11.00 -9.97 -10.74
C SER A 126 9.87 -9.33 -9.92
N TYR A 127 10.12 -9.15 -8.62
CA TYR A 127 9.22 -8.44 -7.72
C TYR A 127 10.00 -7.40 -6.93
N ASN A 128 9.47 -6.17 -6.91
CA ASN A 128 10.09 -5.05 -6.23
C ASN A 128 9.29 -4.65 -4.99
N PRO A 129 9.98 -4.37 -3.86
CA PRO A 129 9.30 -3.86 -2.68
C PRO A 129 8.75 -2.46 -2.93
N LYS A 130 7.48 -2.26 -2.59
CA LYS A 130 6.75 -1.01 -2.70
C LYS A 130 6.15 -0.62 -1.35
N ASN A 131 6.32 0.63 -0.98
CA ASN A 131 5.74 1.19 0.24
C ASN A 131 4.34 1.70 -0.04
N VAL A 132 3.37 1.21 0.72
CA VAL A 132 1.99 1.70 0.72
C VAL A 132 1.58 2.13 2.12
N TYR A 133 0.54 2.93 2.21
CA TYR A 133 0.07 3.55 3.44
C TYR A 133 -1.44 3.45 3.51
N ASP A 134 -1.96 3.18 4.71
CA ASP A 134 -3.40 3.09 4.93
C ASP A 134 -4.04 4.47 5.07
N ILE A 135 -5.31 4.57 4.69
CA ILE A 135 -6.08 5.81 4.82
C ILE A 135 -6.16 6.32 6.27
N SER A 136 -6.02 5.44 7.26
CA SER A 136 -6.01 5.82 8.68
C SER A 136 -4.84 6.72 9.07
N ASP A 137 -3.74 6.68 8.30
CA ASP A 137 -2.57 7.55 8.48
C ASP A 137 -2.72 8.91 7.77
N MET A 138 -3.85 9.13 7.08
CA MET A 138 -4.07 10.29 6.24
C MET A 138 -4.87 11.38 6.95
N ARG A 139 -4.56 12.63 6.62
CA ARG A 139 -5.38 13.79 7.01
C ARG A 139 -6.53 13.96 6.01
N VAL A 140 -7.64 13.30 6.26
CA VAL A 140 -8.83 13.44 5.43
C VAL A 140 -9.55 14.73 5.82
N LYS A 141 -9.54 15.74 4.94
CA LYS A 141 -10.24 17.02 5.14
C LYS A 141 -11.77 16.90 5.01
N ARG A 142 -12.26 15.82 4.41
CA ARG A 142 -13.69 15.48 4.31
C ARG A 142 -13.89 14.09 4.89
N GLN A 143 -14.89 13.94 5.77
CA GLN A 143 -15.46 12.61 5.96
C GLN A 143 -15.92 12.15 4.58
N LEU A 144 -15.30 11.08 4.06
CA LEU A 144 -15.89 10.36 2.95
C LEU A 144 -17.26 9.93 3.46
N ASN A 145 -18.32 10.53 2.91
CA ASN A 145 -19.64 10.01 3.10
C ASN A 145 -19.65 8.61 2.52
N THR A 146 -19.25 7.63 3.33
CA THR A 146 -19.56 6.24 3.05
C THR A 146 -21.07 6.15 3.10
N VAL A 147 -21.71 6.26 1.94
CA VAL A 147 -23.13 5.92 1.83
C VAL A 147 -23.22 4.46 2.30
N PRO A 148 -23.86 4.20 3.45
CA PRO A 148 -24.00 2.83 3.89
C PRO A 148 -24.85 2.14 2.84
N PHE A 149 -24.24 1.23 2.09
CA PHE A 149 -25.00 0.34 1.20
C PHE A 149 -25.90 -0.54 2.08
N SER A 150 -27.18 -0.19 2.16
CA SER A 150 -28.15 -1.07 2.80
C SER A 150 -28.27 -2.36 1.97
N LYS A 151 -28.57 -3.50 2.61
CA LYS A 151 -28.87 -4.74 1.90
C LYS A 151 -29.91 -4.53 0.80
N GLU A 152 -30.90 -3.68 1.05
CA GLU A 152 -31.96 -3.34 0.09
C GLU A 152 -31.43 -2.57 -1.12
N SER A 153 -30.49 -1.65 -0.93
CA SER A 153 -29.85 -0.91 -2.02
C SER A 153 -29.03 -1.85 -2.93
N ILE A 154 -28.29 -2.77 -2.33
CA ILE A 154 -27.51 -3.79 -3.06
C ILE A 154 -28.46 -4.73 -3.82
N MET A 155 -29.53 -5.21 -3.17
CA MET A 155 -30.53 -6.08 -3.80
C MET A 155 -31.23 -5.39 -4.96
N LYS A 156 -31.62 -4.11 -4.82
CA LYS A 156 -32.20 -3.34 -5.92
C LYS A 156 -31.24 -3.20 -7.10
N SER A 157 -29.96 -2.94 -6.84
CA SER A 157 -28.94 -2.85 -7.90
C SER A 157 -28.74 -4.17 -8.61
N ILE A 158 -28.69 -5.29 -7.88
CA ILE A 158 -28.57 -6.62 -8.46
C ILE A 158 -29.80 -6.96 -9.31
N LEU A 159 -31.00 -6.71 -8.80
CA LEU A 159 -32.26 -6.96 -9.53
C LEU A 159 -32.41 -6.09 -10.76
N SER A 160 -31.92 -4.85 -10.76
CA SER A 160 -31.97 -3.97 -11.94
C SER A 160 -31.04 -4.40 -13.07
N ILE A 161 -29.98 -5.18 -12.76
CA ILE A 161 -29.02 -5.70 -13.75
C ILE A 161 -29.39 -7.12 -14.19
N SER A 162 -30.24 -7.80 -13.42
CA SER A 162 -30.66 -9.18 -13.72
C SER A 162 -31.57 -9.23 -14.96
N PRO A 163 -31.25 -10.05 -15.97
CA PRO A 163 -32.14 -10.25 -17.12
C PRO A 163 -33.38 -11.12 -16.78
N VAL A 164 -33.53 -11.55 -15.53
CA VAL A 164 -34.61 -12.40 -15.07
C VAL A 164 -35.71 -11.55 -14.42
N GLU A 165 -36.93 -11.57 -15.02
CA GLU A 165 -38.11 -11.03 -14.35
C GLU A 165 -38.43 -11.84 -13.09
N VAL A 166 -38.19 -11.24 -11.91
CA VAL A 166 -38.63 -11.83 -10.66
C VAL A 166 -40.13 -11.52 -10.49
N ARG A 167 -41.00 -12.51 -10.73
CA ARG A 167 -42.42 -12.38 -10.45
C ARG A 167 -42.66 -12.65 -8.97
N PRO A 168 -43.37 -11.77 -8.25
CA PRO A 168 -43.79 -12.08 -6.89
C PRO A 168 -44.75 -13.28 -6.90
N VAL A 169 -44.55 -14.22 -5.98
CA VAL A 169 -45.40 -15.36 -5.69
C VAL A 169 -46.60 -14.87 -4.87
#